data_c6a523934e6e34bb3bf781988879deff
#
_entry.id   c6a523934e6e34bb3bf781988879deff
#
_cell.length_a   1.000
_cell.length_b   1.000
_cell.length_c   1.000
_cell.angle_alpha   90.00
_cell.angle_beta   90.00
_cell.angle_gamma   90.00
#
_symmetry.space_group_name_H-M   'P 1'
#
loop_
_entity.id
_entity.type
_entity.pdbx_description
1 polymer ?
#
loop_
_entity_poly.entity_id
_entity_poly.type
_entity_poly.pdbx_seq_one_letter_code
_entity_poly.pdbx_strand_id
1 'polypeptide(L)'
;MAAARGRMPRMWLAVALLAAAVLWLAPNAGAQSPKRARPLENIKTLKGWNGDQVRAEMRLMTEALGVKCDHCHVQGNFASDEKRPKHTARRMLELTMTLNAGNFASHTPEAGQSRLGRVTCYTCHQGALLPKQGAGPGAIAW
;
A
#
# COMPACT_ATOMS: atom_id res chain seq x y z
N MET A 1 67.96 -23.59 -21.91
CA MET A 1 66.53 -23.29 -22.25
C MET A 1 66.07 -22.15 -21.37
N ALA A 2 65.99 -20.93 -21.89
CA ALA A 2 65.60 -19.72 -21.12
C ALA A 2 64.14 -19.41 -21.38
N ALA A 3 63.32 -19.43 -20.34
CA ALA A 3 61.92 -19.12 -20.42
C ALA A 3 61.71 -17.61 -20.53
N ALA A 4 61.20 -17.12 -21.66
CA ALA A 4 60.83 -15.74 -21.89
C ALA A 4 59.66 -15.34 -20.99
N ARG A 5 59.91 -14.54 -19.97
CA ARG A 5 58.85 -13.87 -19.17
C ARG A 5 58.24 -12.74 -20.01
N GLY A 6 57.10 -13.01 -20.64
CA GLY A 6 56.33 -12.00 -21.35
C GLY A 6 55.85 -10.93 -20.35
N ARG A 7 56.34 -9.69 -20.55
CA ARG A 7 55.80 -8.52 -19.85
C ARG A 7 54.38 -8.24 -20.36
N MET A 8 53.38 -8.38 -19.52
CA MET A 8 52.03 -7.93 -19.85
C MET A 8 52.05 -6.42 -20.21
N PRO A 9 51.44 -6.06 -21.33
CA PRO A 9 51.41 -4.64 -21.73
C PRO A 9 50.64 -3.82 -20.70
N ARG A 10 51.17 -2.68 -20.37
CA ARG A 10 50.60 -1.71 -19.36
C ARG A 10 49.13 -1.41 -19.58
N MET A 11 48.64 -1.59 -20.78
CA MET A 11 47.23 -1.42 -21.16
C MET A 11 46.29 -2.38 -20.47
N TRP A 12 46.69 -3.62 -20.21
CA TRP A 12 45.87 -4.63 -19.50
C TRP A 12 45.75 -4.36 -18.02
N LEU A 13 46.78 -3.75 -17.40
CA LEU A 13 46.72 -3.33 -15.99
C LEU A 13 45.77 -2.13 -15.78
N ALA A 14 45.70 -1.21 -16.74
CA ALA A 14 44.78 -0.09 -16.67
C ALA A 14 43.30 -0.55 -16.78
N VAL A 15 43.04 -1.49 -17.69
CA VAL A 15 41.68 -2.06 -17.87
C VAL A 15 41.25 -2.84 -16.63
N ALA A 16 42.14 -3.62 -16.00
CA ALA A 16 41.83 -4.38 -14.79
C ALA A 16 41.55 -3.46 -13.59
N LEU A 17 42.25 -2.34 -13.46
CA LEU A 17 42.03 -1.36 -12.39
C LEU A 17 40.69 -0.61 -12.57
N LEU A 18 40.32 -0.28 -13.81
CA LEU A 18 39.02 0.36 -14.10
C LEU A 18 37.86 -0.61 -13.83
N ALA A 19 37.99 -1.89 -14.18
CA ALA A 19 36.98 -2.89 -13.89
C ALA A 19 36.79 -3.11 -12.38
N ALA A 20 37.86 -3.09 -11.60
CA ALA A 20 37.78 -3.20 -10.13
C ALA A 20 37.09 -1.97 -9.50
N ALA A 21 37.35 -0.77 -10.02
CA ALA A 21 36.73 0.46 -9.52
C ALA A 21 35.21 0.48 -9.76
N VAL A 22 34.73 -0.05 -10.88
CA VAL A 22 33.30 -0.12 -11.19
C VAL A 22 32.57 -1.11 -10.27
N LEU A 23 33.22 -2.20 -9.86
CA LEU A 23 32.62 -3.14 -8.89
C LEU A 23 32.47 -2.52 -7.47
N TRP A 24 33.34 -1.55 -7.10
CA TRP A 24 33.26 -0.90 -5.79
C TRP A 24 32.22 0.23 -5.73
N LEU A 25 31.80 0.75 -6.89
CA LEU A 25 30.77 1.80 -6.99
C LEU A 25 29.36 1.24 -7.21
N ALA A 26 29.20 -0.09 -7.27
CA ALA A 26 27.87 -0.68 -7.29
C ALA A 26 27.14 -0.27 -5.99
N PRO A 27 26.02 0.46 -6.09
CA PRO A 27 25.26 0.77 -4.89
C PRO A 27 24.91 -0.57 -4.25
N ASN A 28 25.31 -0.78 -3.01
CA ASN A 28 24.78 -1.86 -2.18
C ASN A 28 23.28 -1.64 -2.12
N ALA A 29 22.55 -2.23 -3.04
CA ALA A 29 21.12 -2.45 -2.91
C ALA A 29 20.99 -3.37 -1.68
N GLY A 30 21.08 -2.78 -0.49
CA GLY A 30 20.88 -3.44 0.77
C GLY A 30 19.54 -4.14 0.65
N ALA A 31 19.59 -5.46 0.54
CA ALA A 31 18.42 -6.30 0.66
C ALA A 31 17.81 -5.97 2.03
N GLN A 32 16.86 -5.03 2.03
CA GLN A 32 16.06 -4.76 3.21
C GLN A 32 15.33 -6.07 3.50
N SER A 33 15.83 -6.80 4.49
CA SER A 33 15.11 -7.96 5.02
C SER A 33 13.67 -7.53 5.23
N PRO A 34 12.69 -8.22 4.64
CA PRO A 34 11.30 -7.86 4.82
C PRO A 34 11.06 -7.85 6.32
N LYS A 35 10.84 -6.65 6.90
CA LYS A 35 10.43 -6.53 8.30
C LYS A 35 9.26 -7.48 8.44
N ARG A 36 9.41 -8.55 9.23
CA ARG A 36 8.34 -9.51 9.48
C ARG A 36 7.11 -8.72 9.84
N ALA A 37 6.17 -8.67 8.90
CA ALA A 37 4.92 -7.98 9.12
C ALA A 37 4.26 -8.62 10.33
N ARG A 38 3.94 -7.83 11.35
CA ARG A 38 3.21 -8.35 12.51
C ARG A 38 1.96 -9.07 12.01
N PRO A 39 1.61 -10.22 12.61
CA PRO A 39 0.38 -10.90 12.28
C PRO A 39 -0.80 -9.93 12.39
N LEU A 40 -1.76 -10.06 11.49
CA LEU A 40 -3.01 -9.31 11.57
C LEU A 40 -3.86 -9.89 12.69
N GLU A 41 -4.26 -9.04 13.61
CA GLU A 41 -5.13 -9.42 14.71
C GLU A 41 -6.49 -8.74 14.56
N ASN A 42 -7.56 -9.42 14.99
CA ASN A 42 -8.93 -8.89 15.02
C ASN A 42 -9.46 -8.42 13.65
N ILE A 43 -9.12 -9.15 12.58
CA ILE A 43 -9.64 -8.90 11.23
C ILE A 43 -11.02 -9.52 11.11
N LYS A 44 -12.07 -8.67 11.08
CA LYS A 44 -13.47 -9.11 10.97
C LYS A 44 -14.03 -9.03 9.56
N THR A 45 -13.71 -7.96 8.82
CA THR A 45 -14.29 -7.66 7.51
C THR A 45 -13.38 -8.07 6.35
N LEU A 46 -12.07 -7.77 6.41
CA LEU A 46 -11.11 -8.06 5.34
C LEU A 46 -10.48 -9.47 5.49
N LYS A 47 -11.31 -10.48 5.69
CA LYS A 47 -10.86 -11.87 5.86
C LYS A 47 -10.19 -12.37 4.58
N GLY A 48 -9.09 -13.11 4.71
CA GLY A 48 -8.31 -13.63 3.58
C GLY A 48 -7.34 -12.64 2.94
N TRP A 49 -7.34 -11.37 3.35
CA TRP A 49 -6.36 -10.40 2.89
C TRP A 49 -5.05 -10.53 3.68
N ASN A 50 -3.92 -10.45 2.99
CA ASN A 50 -2.62 -10.42 3.67
C ASN A 50 -2.34 -9.05 4.29
N GLY A 51 -1.29 -8.97 5.12
CA GLY A 51 -0.97 -7.77 5.87
C GLY A 51 -0.66 -6.54 5.01
N ASP A 52 -0.07 -6.72 3.83
CA ASP A 52 0.25 -5.61 2.93
C ASP A 52 -1.00 -5.08 2.25
N GLN A 53 -1.92 -5.96 1.86
CA GLN A 53 -3.21 -5.61 1.28
C GLN A 53 -4.06 -4.81 2.27
N VAL A 54 -4.14 -5.27 3.53
CA VAL A 54 -4.88 -4.56 4.58
C VAL A 54 -4.25 -3.18 4.84
N ARG A 55 -2.92 -3.10 4.94
CA ARG A 55 -2.24 -1.81 5.15
C ARG A 55 -2.40 -0.85 3.98
N ALA A 56 -2.39 -1.35 2.76
CA ALA A 56 -2.63 -0.52 1.57
C ALA A 56 -4.06 0.05 1.61
N GLU A 57 -5.05 -0.77 1.88
CA GLU A 57 -6.44 -0.33 1.98
C GLU A 57 -6.66 0.67 3.11
N MET A 58 -6.01 0.47 4.28
CA MET A 58 -6.09 1.44 5.39
C MET A 58 -5.53 2.81 5.01
N ARG A 59 -4.49 2.89 4.17
CA ARG A 59 -3.99 4.17 3.65
C ARG A 59 -5.01 4.84 2.73
N LEU A 60 -5.58 4.10 1.78
CA LEU A 60 -6.63 4.62 0.90
C LEU A 60 -7.86 5.10 1.69
N MET A 61 -8.23 4.39 2.77
CA MET A 61 -9.30 4.83 3.66
C MET A 61 -8.97 6.15 4.36
N THR A 62 -7.74 6.32 4.86
CA THR A 62 -7.35 7.58 5.51
C THR A 62 -7.38 8.76 4.55
N GLU A 63 -6.95 8.56 3.31
CA GLU A 63 -7.03 9.57 2.25
C GLU A 63 -8.48 9.88 1.88
N ALA A 64 -9.30 8.84 1.70
CA ALA A 64 -10.70 8.99 1.33
C ALA A 64 -11.55 9.72 2.39
N LEU A 65 -11.20 9.58 3.66
CA LEU A 65 -11.91 10.15 4.80
C LEU A 65 -11.29 11.47 5.30
N GLY A 66 -10.10 11.83 4.82
CA GLY A 66 -9.35 13.00 5.31
C GLY A 66 -8.93 12.89 6.77
N VAL A 67 -8.65 11.67 7.27
CA VAL A 67 -8.30 11.42 8.67
C VAL A 67 -6.95 10.70 8.80
N LYS A 68 -6.44 10.61 10.02
CA LYS A 68 -5.25 9.82 10.34
C LYS A 68 -5.61 8.46 10.93
N CYS A 69 -4.62 7.56 11.02
CA CYS A 69 -4.81 6.19 11.54
C CYS A 69 -5.39 6.17 12.97
N ASP A 70 -5.01 7.13 13.80
CA ASP A 70 -5.46 7.25 15.19
C ASP A 70 -6.92 7.69 15.32
N HIS A 71 -7.57 8.16 14.26
CA HIS A 71 -9.01 8.38 14.27
C HIS A 71 -9.78 7.07 14.59
N CYS A 72 -9.38 5.96 13.97
CA CYS A 72 -10.05 4.66 14.11
C CYS A 72 -9.30 3.69 15.03
N HIS A 73 -7.99 3.86 15.20
CA HIS A 73 -7.15 2.90 15.93
C HIS A 73 -6.56 3.52 17.20
N VAL A 74 -6.38 2.68 18.23
CA VAL A 74 -5.56 3.02 19.40
C VAL A 74 -4.09 2.88 19.00
N GLN A 75 -3.28 3.93 19.23
CA GLN A 75 -1.86 3.89 18.95
C GLN A 75 -1.19 2.75 19.72
N GLY A 76 -0.35 1.98 19.03
CA GLY A 76 0.31 0.81 19.61
C GLY A 76 -0.56 -0.44 19.70
N ASN A 77 -1.90 -0.32 19.62
CA ASN A 77 -2.83 -1.44 19.64
C ASN A 77 -3.89 -1.31 18.53
N PHE A 78 -3.50 -1.57 17.29
CA PHE A 78 -4.39 -1.53 16.13
C PHE A 78 -5.52 -2.57 16.17
N ALA A 79 -5.36 -3.63 16.97
CA ALA A 79 -6.37 -4.67 17.16
C ALA A 79 -7.54 -4.23 18.07
N SER A 80 -7.33 -3.25 18.96
CA SER A 80 -8.35 -2.77 19.88
C SER A 80 -9.64 -2.32 19.17
N ASP A 81 -10.77 -2.68 19.72
CA ASP A 81 -12.11 -2.25 19.28
C ASP A 81 -12.69 -1.11 20.14
N GLU A 82 -11.87 -0.46 20.95
CA GLU A 82 -12.30 0.62 21.87
C GLU A 82 -12.92 1.82 21.12
N LYS A 83 -12.39 2.15 19.93
CA LYS A 83 -12.81 3.34 19.20
C LYS A 83 -14.05 3.09 18.34
N ARG A 84 -15.13 3.83 18.58
CA ARG A 84 -16.37 3.77 17.81
C ARG A 84 -16.18 3.95 16.29
N PRO A 85 -15.30 4.87 15.79
CA PRO A 85 -15.07 5.02 14.36
C PRO A 85 -14.59 3.73 13.67
N LYS A 86 -13.85 2.86 14.36
CA LYS A 86 -13.44 1.55 13.82
C LYS A 86 -14.62 0.63 13.52
N HIS A 87 -15.64 0.64 14.38
CA HIS A 87 -16.88 -0.12 14.16
C HIS A 87 -17.67 0.45 12.98
N THR A 88 -17.75 1.77 12.88
CA THR A 88 -18.39 2.44 11.74
C THR A 88 -17.68 2.09 10.44
N ALA A 89 -16.34 2.15 10.41
CA ALA A 89 -15.54 1.78 9.25
C ALA A 89 -15.78 0.35 8.79
N ARG A 90 -15.93 -0.61 9.70
CA ARG A 90 -16.28 -1.99 9.34
C ARG A 90 -17.63 -2.08 8.63
N ARG A 91 -18.66 -1.38 9.13
CA ARG A 91 -19.98 -1.37 8.47
C ARG A 91 -19.91 -0.71 7.09
N MET A 92 -19.10 0.34 6.93
CA MET A 92 -18.88 0.98 5.62
C MET A 92 -18.13 0.07 4.65
N LEU A 93 -17.14 -0.70 5.14
CA LEU A 93 -16.47 -1.74 4.35
C LEU A 93 -17.45 -2.81 3.88
N GLU A 94 -18.30 -3.32 4.75
CA GLU A 94 -19.33 -4.31 4.41
C GLU A 94 -20.30 -3.78 3.35
N LEU A 95 -20.76 -2.52 3.51
CA LEU A 95 -21.61 -1.86 2.52
C LEU A 95 -20.91 -1.76 1.16
N THR A 96 -19.67 -1.27 1.15
CA THR A 96 -18.88 -1.10 -0.08
C THR A 96 -18.64 -2.45 -0.78
N MET A 97 -18.32 -3.49 -0.02
CA MET A 97 -18.13 -4.85 -0.55
C MET A 97 -19.43 -5.40 -1.13
N THR A 98 -20.57 -5.17 -0.48
CA THR A 98 -21.89 -5.58 -0.96
C THR A 98 -22.25 -4.89 -2.28
N LEU A 99 -22.02 -3.58 -2.37
CA LEU A 99 -22.26 -2.82 -3.60
C LEU A 99 -21.41 -3.37 -4.76
N ASN A 100 -20.14 -3.64 -4.50
CA ASN A 100 -19.24 -4.17 -5.53
C ASN A 100 -19.61 -5.59 -5.95
N ALA A 101 -19.95 -6.46 -5.01
CA ALA A 101 -20.31 -7.86 -5.30
C ALA A 101 -21.55 -7.98 -6.19
N GLY A 102 -22.55 -7.13 -5.98
CA GLY A 102 -23.79 -7.17 -6.76
C GLY A 102 -23.70 -6.51 -8.14
N ASN A 103 -22.97 -5.40 -8.26
CA ASN A 103 -23.04 -4.55 -9.45
C ASN A 103 -21.71 -4.41 -10.21
N PHE A 104 -20.58 -4.72 -9.59
CA PHE A 104 -19.25 -4.43 -10.13
C PHE A 104 -18.27 -5.58 -9.92
N ALA A 105 -18.75 -6.83 -9.92
CA ALA A 105 -17.98 -8.03 -9.57
C ALA A 105 -16.75 -8.31 -10.47
N SER A 106 -16.71 -7.77 -11.69
CA SER A 106 -15.66 -8.02 -12.68
C SER A 106 -14.44 -7.09 -12.60
N HIS A 107 -14.34 -6.28 -11.53
CA HIS A 107 -13.25 -5.33 -11.40
C HIS A 107 -11.97 -6.00 -10.87
N THR A 108 -10.90 -5.91 -11.65
CA THR A 108 -9.54 -6.27 -11.20
C THR A 108 -8.79 -4.98 -10.86
N PRO A 109 -8.41 -4.75 -9.59
CA PRO A 109 -7.74 -3.52 -9.22
C PRO A 109 -6.31 -3.47 -9.75
N GLU A 110 -5.90 -2.32 -10.25
CA GLU A 110 -4.52 -2.01 -10.61
C GLU A 110 -3.66 -1.67 -9.39
N ALA A 111 -2.35 -1.56 -9.57
CA ALA A 111 -1.44 -1.16 -8.50
C ALA A 111 -1.83 0.23 -7.95
N GLY A 112 -1.97 0.33 -6.64
CA GLY A 112 -2.38 1.57 -5.97
C GLY A 112 -3.88 1.81 -5.87
N GLN A 113 -4.70 0.99 -6.52
CA GLN A 113 -6.16 1.06 -6.40
C GLN A 113 -6.67 0.23 -5.22
N SER A 114 -7.87 0.60 -4.74
CA SER A 114 -8.57 -0.17 -3.71
C SER A 114 -8.93 -1.57 -4.19
N ARG A 115 -8.69 -2.56 -3.36
CA ARG A 115 -9.11 -3.95 -3.60
C ARG A 115 -10.58 -4.20 -3.30
N LEU A 116 -11.28 -3.21 -2.77
CA LEU A 116 -12.73 -3.31 -2.54
C LEU A 116 -13.53 -3.40 -3.85
N GLY A 117 -13.02 -2.82 -4.94
CA GLY A 117 -13.66 -2.81 -6.23
C GLY A 117 -13.83 -1.39 -6.80
N ARG A 118 -14.79 -1.20 -7.70
CA ARG A 118 -15.06 0.11 -8.35
C ARG A 118 -15.60 1.14 -7.38
N VAL A 119 -16.51 0.75 -6.51
CA VAL A 119 -17.00 1.61 -5.43
C VAL A 119 -15.99 1.51 -4.28
N THR A 120 -15.47 2.65 -3.86
CA THR A 120 -14.48 2.77 -2.79
C THR A 120 -14.95 3.77 -1.74
N CYS A 121 -14.26 3.88 -0.63
CA CYS A 121 -14.54 4.93 0.36
C CYS A 121 -14.50 6.32 -0.28
N TYR A 122 -13.56 6.55 -1.20
CA TYR A 122 -13.40 7.84 -1.89
C TYR A 122 -14.58 8.20 -2.78
N THR A 123 -15.28 7.21 -3.34
CA THR A 123 -16.47 7.42 -4.20
C THR A 123 -17.52 8.30 -3.50
N CYS A 124 -17.68 8.12 -2.19
CA CYS A 124 -18.65 8.89 -1.41
C CYS A 124 -18.01 10.00 -0.57
N HIS A 125 -16.84 9.74 0.02
CA HIS A 125 -16.25 10.62 1.04
C HIS A 125 -15.37 11.74 0.48
N GLN A 126 -14.66 11.53 -0.65
CA GLN A 126 -13.89 12.54 -1.37
C GLN A 126 -12.95 13.40 -0.47
N GLY A 127 -12.27 12.78 0.48
CA GLY A 127 -11.38 13.45 1.42
C GLY A 127 -12.07 14.06 2.65
N ALA A 128 -13.33 13.73 2.89
CA ALA A 128 -14.08 14.23 4.04
C ALA A 128 -14.71 13.10 4.87
N LEU A 129 -14.65 13.22 6.20
CA LEU A 129 -15.23 12.22 7.12
C LEU A 129 -16.74 12.01 6.89
N LEU A 130 -17.45 13.08 6.59
CA LEU A 130 -18.85 13.02 6.17
C LEU A 130 -18.94 13.29 4.68
N PRO A 131 -19.60 12.41 3.88
CA PRO A 131 -19.86 12.69 2.49
C PRO A 131 -20.58 14.03 2.32
N LYS A 132 -20.21 14.77 1.29
CA LYS A 132 -20.96 16.00 0.93
C LYS A 132 -22.38 15.60 0.58
N GLN A 133 -23.32 16.14 1.30
CA GLN A 133 -24.72 16.03 0.92
C GLN A 133 -24.95 16.95 -0.29
N GLY A 134 -25.68 16.45 -1.28
CA GLY A 134 -26.11 17.26 -2.42
C GLY A 134 -26.81 18.54 -1.96
N ALA A 135 -26.97 19.48 -2.87
CA ALA A 135 -27.73 20.69 -2.60
C ALA A 135 -29.04 20.35 -1.91
N GLY A 136 -29.34 21.07 -0.84
CA GLY A 136 -30.44 20.80 0.08
C GLY A 136 -31.83 20.66 -0.59
N PRO A 137 -32.89 20.44 0.19
CA PRO A 137 -34.23 20.18 -0.32
C PRO A 137 -34.67 21.32 -1.26
N GLY A 138 -34.88 20.98 -2.54
CA GLY A 138 -35.22 21.92 -3.61
C GLY A 138 -34.29 21.92 -4.82
N ALA A 139 -33.14 21.25 -4.75
CA ALA A 139 -32.19 21.26 -5.85
C ALA A 139 -32.38 20.09 -6.87
N ILE A 140 -33.32 19.21 -6.65
CA ILE A 140 -33.67 18.14 -7.58
C ILE A 140 -35.13 18.36 -7.99
N ALA A 141 -35.32 19.15 -9.07
CA ALA A 141 -36.53 19.10 -9.85
C ALA A 141 -36.40 17.89 -10.79
N TRP A 142 -37.19 16.87 -10.59
CA TRP A 142 -37.35 15.75 -11.51
C TRP A 142 -38.27 16.17 -12.68
#